data_7eef139353cc594912dbfed8ca79b5c8
#
_entry.id   7eef139353cc594912dbfed8ca79b5c8
#
_cell.length_a   1.000
_cell.length_b   1.000
_cell.length_c   1.000
_cell.angle_alpha   90.00
_cell.angle_beta   90.00
_cell.angle_gamma   90.00
#
_symmetry.space_group_name_H-M   'P 1'
#
loop_
_entity.id
_entity.type
_entity.pdbx_description
1 polymer ?
#
loop_
_entity_poly.entity_id
_entity_poly.type
_entity_poly.pdbx_seq_one_letter_code
_entity_poly.pdbx_strand_id
1 'polypeptide(L)'
;MTLSSVSAYANVHTRVRGMIGNLLSDETIARLSACPDLGTLIAKLDETSYASCLAASEETIKSSRRAAYEIRKKLTRDYKIIIEHAPSFARQLLVQLFRLYEVDNLKAVLRGIEVGEDWEKIRYTLFPVEDYPTLPFADMVQSGTVESAIALLHNTDYEVDLKPALTRYHDEESLFPVEVAIDLNYWQRLWDQIDTLPKQDQKITR
;
A
#
# COMPACT_ATOMS: atom_id res chain seq x y z
N MET A 1 -21.46 -20.60 -11.97
CA MET A 1 -20.10 -20.96 -11.54
C MET A 1 -19.87 -22.43 -11.81
N THR A 2 -18.85 -22.80 -12.58
CA THR A 2 -18.50 -24.21 -12.74
C THR A 2 -17.80 -24.69 -11.45
N LEU A 3 -17.98 -25.96 -11.06
CA LEU A 3 -17.36 -26.56 -9.87
C LEU A 3 -15.82 -26.30 -9.81
N SER A 4 -15.17 -26.22 -10.97
CA SER A 4 -13.74 -25.93 -11.08
C SER A 4 -13.35 -24.52 -10.61
N SER A 5 -14.17 -23.49 -10.82
CA SER A 5 -13.86 -22.13 -10.40
C SER A 5 -14.04 -21.96 -8.88
N VAL A 6 -15.06 -22.59 -8.30
CA VAL A 6 -15.27 -22.57 -6.83
C VAL A 6 -14.09 -23.27 -6.12
N SER A 7 -13.64 -24.41 -6.64
CA SER A 7 -12.52 -25.14 -6.06
C SER A 7 -11.20 -24.38 -6.14
N ALA A 8 -10.98 -23.59 -7.20
CA ALA A 8 -9.78 -22.77 -7.35
C ALA A 8 -9.63 -21.71 -6.25
N TYR A 9 -10.73 -21.15 -5.76
CA TYR A 9 -10.72 -20.15 -4.69
C TYR A 9 -10.85 -20.73 -3.26
N ALA A 10 -11.08 -22.03 -3.09
CA ALA A 10 -11.39 -22.64 -1.80
C ALA A 10 -10.32 -22.37 -0.74
N ASN A 11 -9.03 -22.50 -1.11
CA ASN A 11 -7.91 -22.29 -0.18
C ASN A 11 -7.85 -20.82 0.28
N VAL A 12 -7.80 -19.88 -0.64
CA VAL A 12 -7.71 -18.45 -0.29
C VAL A 12 -8.97 -17.99 0.46
N HIS A 13 -10.14 -18.49 0.09
CA HIS A 13 -11.38 -18.18 0.80
C HIS A 13 -11.32 -18.61 2.27
N THR A 14 -10.83 -19.81 2.57
CA THR A 14 -10.69 -20.30 3.95
C THR A 14 -9.73 -19.40 4.76
N ARG A 15 -8.61 -18.98 4.16
CA ARG A 15 -7.65 -18.08 4.81
C ARG A 15 -8.25 -16.70 5.08
N VAL A 16 -8.93 -16.12 4.09
CA VAL A 16 -9.60 -14.82 4.23
C VAL A 16 -10.65 -14.87 5.32
N ARG A 17 -11.43 -15.98 5.42
CA ARG A 17 -12.39 -16.17 6.53
C ARG A 17 -11.69 -16.20 7.89
N GLY A 18 -10.55 -16.88 8.01
CA GLY A 18 -9.74 -16.86 9.22
C GLY A 18 -9.23 -15.46 9.59
N MET A 19 -8.77 -14.68 8.57
CA MET A 19 -8.33 -13.30 8.77
C MET A 19 -9.47 -12.40 9.24
N ILE A 20 -10.65 -12.52 8.63
CA ILE A 20 -11.86 -11.77 9.04
C ILE A 20 -12.22 -12.07 10.50
N GLY A 21 -12.13 -13.35 10.94
CA GLY A 21 -12.38 -13.74 12.32
C GLY A 21 -11.39 -13.14 13.33
N ASN A 22 -10.21 -12.68 12.86
CA ASN A 22 -9.18 -12.04 13.69
C ASN A 22 -9.24 -10.50 13.66
N LEU A 23 -10.22 -9.90 12.97
CA LEU A 23 -10.41 -8.45 13.00
C LEU A 23 -10.88 -8.01 14.39
N LEU A 24 -10.48 -6.80 14.76
CA LEU A 24 -10.94 -6.18 16.01
C LEU A 24 -12.44 -5.87 15.92
N SER A 25 -13.17 -6.18 16.99
CA SER A 25 -14.57 -5.78 17.10
C SER A 25 -14.72 -4.27 17.31
N ASP A 26 -15.87 -3.72 16.94
CA ASP A 26 -16.19 -2.30 17.17
C ASP A 26 -16.03 -1.89 18.62
N GLU A 27 -16.39 -2.78 19.58
CA GLU A 27 -16.21 -2.56 21.01
C GLU A 27 -14.71 -2.47 21.37
N THR A 28 -13.88 -3.33 20.81
CA THR A 28 -12.43 -3.29 21.01
C THR A 28 -11.83 -2.02 20.43
N ILE A 29 -12.23 -1.62 19.21
CA ILE A 29 -11.79 -0.37 18.59
C ILE A 29 -12.21 0.83 19.47
N ALA A 30 -13.43 0.86 19.98
CA ALA A 30 -13.87 1.93 20.86
C ALA A 30 -13.04 2.00 22.15
N ARG A 31 -12.72 0.86 22.78
CA ARG A 31 -11.84 0.81 23.96
C ARG A 31 -10.41 1.29 23.66
N LEU A 32 -9.87 0.95 22.50
CA LEU A 32 -8.54 1.40 22.05
C LEU A 32 -8.53 2.90 21.79
N SER A 33 -9.59 3.43 21.16
CA SER A 33 -9.73 4.86 20.87
C SER A 33 -9.87 5.73 22.13
N ALA A 34 -10.34 5.15 23.23
CA ALA A 34 -10.48 5.81 24.53
C ALA A 34 -9.19 5.78 25.38
N CYS A 35 -8.07 5.22 24.88
CA CYS A 35 -6.81 5.19 25.62
C CYS A 35 -6.24 6.60 25.80
N PRO A 36 -5.77 6.98 27.01
CA PRO A 36 -5.29 8.32 27.28
C PRO A 36 -3.93 8.63 26.62
N ASP A 37 -3.14 7.62 26.34
CA ASP A 37 -1.79 7.76 25.80
C ASP A 37 -1.39 6.55 24.93
N LEU A 38 -0.29 6.72 24.20
CA LEU A 38 0.25 5.70 23.28
C LEU A 38 0.70 4.43 24.00
N GLY A 39 1.29 4.54 25.21
CA GLY A 39 1.78 3.38 25.97
C GLY A 39 0.61 2.47 26.38
N THR A 40 -0.46 3.06 26.90
CA THR A 40 -1.71 2.35 27.25
C THR A 40 -2.35 1.71 26.01
N LEU A 41 -2.33 2.39 24.87
CA LEU A 41 -2.82 1.85 23.60
C LEU A 41 -2.03 0.61 23.19
N ILE A 42 -0.68 0.71 23.20
CA ILE A 42 0.20 -0.41 22.83
C ILE A 42 -0.03 -1.61 23.76
N ALA A 43 -0.07 -1.39 25.08
CA ALA A 43 -0.31 -2.45 26.04
C ALA A 43 -1.63 -3.19 25.79
N LYS A 44 -2.70 -2.47 25.42
CA LYS A 44 -3.97 -3.11 25.06
C LYS A 44 -3.94 -3.82 23.69
N LEU A 45 -3.15 -3.34 22.73
CA LEU A 45 -2.97 -4.02 21.45
C LEU A 45 -2.22 -5.35 21.60
N ASP A 46 -1.36 -5.50 22.62
CA ASP A 46 -0.64 -6.74 22.92
C ASP A 46 -1.59 -7.89 23.30
N GLU A 47 -2.82 -7.59 23.72
CA GLU A 47 -3.87 -8.58 23.99
C GLU A 47 -4.64 -9.01 22.72
N THR A 48 -4.27 -8.52 21.55
CA THR A 48 -4.97 -8.72 20.28
C THR A 48 -4.11 -9.43 19.23
N SER A 49 -4.70 -9.71 18.07
CA SER A 49 -3.97 -10.24 16.90
C SER A 49 -2.89 -9.28 16.35
N TYR A 50 -2.77 -8.06 16.88
CA TYR A 50 -1.78 -7.06 16.51
C TYR A 50 -0.52 -7.06 17.38
N ALA A 51 -0.47 -7.85 18.47
CA ALA A 51 0.69 -7.99 19.36
C ALA A 51 2.00 -8.23 18.58
N SER A 52 1.97 -9.18 17.63
CA SER A 52 3.15 -9.52 16.81
C SER A 52 3.67 -8.39 15.92
N CYS A 53 2.87 -7.35 15.69
CA CYS A 53 3.29 -6.20 14.88
C CYS A 53 4.20 -5.25 15.69
N LEU A 54 3.94 -5.15 16.99
CA LEU A 54 4.62 -4.22 17.90
C LEU A 54 5.82 -4.86 18.57
N ALA A 55 5.76 -6.17 18.87
CA ALA A 55 6.84 -6.94 19.48
C ALA A 55 8.09 -7.07 18.61
N ALA A 56 7.95 -6.97 17.28
CA ALA A 56 9.08 -7.06 16.33
C ALA A 56 9.98 -5.82 16.32
N SER A 57 9.57 -4.71 16.92
CA SER A 57 10.41 -3.54 17.05
C SER A 57 11.15 -3.60 18.40
N GLU A 58 12.41 -4.06 18.39
CA GLU A 58 13.29 -4.07 19.59
C GLU A 58 13.54 -2.66 20.17
N GLU A 59 13.26 -1.62 19.41
CA GLU A 59 13.31 -0.24 19.88
C GLU A 59 11.94 0.21 20.39
N THR A 60 11.91 0.81 21.57
CA THR A 60 10.71 1.41 22.15
C THR A 60 10.01 2.31 21.16
N ILE A 61 8.76 2.00 20.82
CA ILE A 61 7.94 2.82 19.93
C ILE A 61 7.67 4.17 20.61
N LYS A 62 8.38 5.20 20.16
CA LYS A 62 8.33 6.54 20.77
C LYS A 62 7.35 7.50 20.09
N SER A 63 6.76 7.11 18.96
CA SER A 63 5.85 7.98 18.23
C SER A 63 4.65 7.23 17.66
N SER A 64 3.51 7.91 17.58
CA SER A 64 2.28 7.39 16.98
C SER A 64 2.45 7.06 15.48
N ARG A 65 3.26 7.81 14.75
CA ARG A 65 3.59 7.53 13.33
C ARG A 65 4.29 6.19 13.18
N ARG A 66 5.29 5.92 14.02
CA ARG A 66 6.01 4.63 14.00
C ARG A 66 5.09 3.48 14.41
N ALA A 67 4.28 3.65 15.45
CA ALA A 67 3.28 2.67 15.84
C ALA A 67 2.31 2.33 14.68
N ALA A 68 1.78 3.35 14.01
CA ALA A 68 0.92 3.18 12.86
C ALA A 68 1.61 2.44 11.71
N TYR A 69 2.89 2.75 11.43
CA TYR A 69 3.69 2.06 10.42
C TYR A 69 3.85 0.57 10.74
N GLU A 70 4.20 0.22 11.98
CA GLU A 70 4.35 -1.18 12.41
C GLU A 70 3.01 -1.95 12.34
N ILE A 71 1.90 -1.32 12.72
CA ILE A 71 0.55 -1.92 12.59
C ILE A 71 0.19 -2.18 11.12
N ARG A 72 0.54 -1.24 10.21
CA ARG A 72 0.27 -1.40 8.77
C ARG A 72 1.02 -2.59 8.16
N LYS A 73 2.16 -3.01 8.71
CA LYS A 73 2.87 -4.23 8.27
C LYS A 73 2.01 -5.50 8.34
N LYS A 74 1.03 -5.53 9.26
CA LYS A 74 0.08 -6.64 9.30
C LYS A 74 -0.74 -6.73 8.00
N LEU A 75 -1.22 -5.62 7.49
CA LEU A 75 -1.98 -5.60 6.25
C LEU A 75 -1.12 -6.08 5.06
N THR A 76 0.14 -5.66 4.98
CA THR A 76 1.09 -6.16 3.96
C THR A 76 1.27 -7.67 4.03
N ARG A 77 1.45 -8.22 5.24
CA ARG A 77 1.55 -9.67 5.45
C ARG A 77 0.27 -10.41 5.06
N ASP A 78 -0.89 -9.86 5.41
CA ASP A 78 -2.18 -10.44 5.06
C ASP A 78 -2.40 -10.45 3.53
N TYR A 79 -2.05 -9.35 2.83
CA TYR A 79 -2.07 -9.29 1.36
C TYR A 79 -1.15 -10.32 0.72
N LYS A 80 0.08 -10.46 1.23
CA LYS A 80 1.04 -11.47 0.74
C LYS A 80 0.45 -12.88 0.82
N ILE A 81 -0.12 -13.26 1.97
CA ILE A 81 -0.75 -14.55 2.15
C ILE A 81 -1.91 -14.74 1.15
N ILE A 82 -2.74 -13.72 0.92
CA ILE A 82 -3.85 -13.78 -0.03
C ILE A 82 -3.31 -14.00 -1.46
N ILE A 83 -2.32 -13.22 -1.88
CA ILE A 83 -1.72 -13.30 -3.22
C ILE A 83 -1.06 -14.67 -3.45
N GLU A 84 -0.29 -15.18 -2.48
CA GLU A 84 0.39 -16.48 -2.60
C GLU A 84 -0.59 -17.65 -2.75
N HIS A 85 -1.76 -17.58 -2.13
CA HIS A 85 -2.76 -18.66 -2.13
C HIS A 85 -3.89 -18.44 -3.14
N ALA A 86 -3.91 -17.31 -3.82
CA ALA A 86 -4.86 -17.05 -4.90
C ALA A 86 -4.58 -17.90 -6.13
N PRO A 87 -5.59 -18.23 -6.95
CA PRO A 87 -5.41 -18.83 -8.25
C PRO A 87 -4.44 -18.01 -9.12
N SER A 88 -3.59 -18.68 -9.92
CA SER A 88 -2.54 -18.02 -10.70
C SER A 88 -3.07 -16.91 -11.61
N PHE A 89 -4.24 -17.07 -12.20
CA PHE A 89 -4.87 -16.08 -13.06
C PHE A 89 -5.37 -14.83 -12.31
N ALA A 90 -5.62 -14.94 -10.99
CA ALA A 90 -6.08 -13.82 -10.15
C ALA A 90 -4.94 -13.07 -9.45
N ARG A 91 -3.73 -13.67 -9.38
CA ARG A 91 -2.60 -13.09 -8.62
C ARG A 91 -2.19 -11.72 -9.12
N GLN A 92 -2.12 -11.54 -10.43
CA GLN A 92 -1.68 -10.26 -11.01
C GLN A 92 -2.68 -9.13 -10.70
N LEU A 93 -3.98 -9.42 -10.71
CA LEU A 93 -4.98 -8.46 -10.28
C LEU A 93 -4.81 -8.08 -8.80
N LEU A 94 -4.57 -9.06 -7.91
CA LEU A 94 -4.36 -8.81 -6.49
C LEU A 94 -3.08 -8.00 -6.24
N VAL A 95 -2.01 -8.27 -6.99
CA VAL A 95 -0.77 -7.46 -6.96
C VAL A 95 -1.08 -6.04 -7.42
N GLN A 96 -1.83 -5.87 -8.50
CA GLN A 96 -2.20 -4.54 -9.01
C GLN A 96 -3.07 -3.78 -8.00
N LEU A 97 -4.03 -4.44 -7.35
CA LEU A 97 -4.80 -3.82 -6.26
C LEU A 97 -3.92 -3.38 -5.08
N PHE A 98 -2.92 -4.18 -4.72
CA PHE A 98 -1.97 -3.83 -3.66
C PHE A 98 -1.07 -2.64 -4.04
N ARG A 99 -0.77 -2.46 -5.34
CA ARG A 99 0.00 -1.30 -5.84
C ARG A 99 -0.66 0.06 -5.58
N LEU A 100 -1.93 0.10 -5.20
CA LEU A 100 -2.54 1.36 -4.74
C LEU A 100 -1.76 1.99 -3.59
N TYR A 101 -1.21 1.18 -2.69
CA TYR A 101 -0.37 1.68 -1.59
C TYR A 101 0.99 2.21 -2.08
N GLU A 102 1.55 1.63 -3.16
CA GLU A 102 2.76 2.19 -3.81
C GLU A 102 2.46 3.54 -4.46
N VAL A 103 1.32 3.68 -5.13
CA VAL A 103 0.83 4.95 -5.69
C VAL A 103 0.68 6.03 -4.63
N ASP A 104 0.05 5.70 -3.51
CA ASP A 104 -0.09 6.63 -2.39
C ASP A 104 1.26 7.02 -1.78
N ASN A 105 2.18 6.05 -1.67
CA ASN A 105 3.55 6.31 -1.22
C ASN A 105 4.29 7.25 -2.19
N LEU A 106 4.19 7.00 -3.50
CA LEU A 106 4.83 7.84 -4.52
C LEU A 106 4.34 9.29 -4.43
N LYS A 107 3.03 9.49 -4.33
CA LYS A 107 2.46 10.83 -4.15
C LYS A 107 2.92 11.48 -2.85
N ALA A 108 2.96 10.72 -1.74
CA ALA A 108 3.43 11.24 -0.45
C ALA A 108 4.91 11.64 -0.48
N VAL A 109 5.75 10.86 -1.17
CA VAL A 109 7.18 11.17 -1.37
C VAL A 109 7.36 12.45 -2.19
N LEU A 110 6.65 12.57 -3.32
CA LEU A 110 6.76 13.77 -4.17
C LEU A 110 6.28 15.04 -3.44
N ARG A 111 5.18 14.95 -2.66
CA ARG A 111 4.74 16.07 -1.78
C ARG A 111 5.77 16.42 -0.73
N GLY A 112 6.41 15.42 -0.12
CA GLY A 112 7.47 15.63 0.87
C GLY A 112 8.68 16.34 0.27
N ILE A 113 9.09 15.97 -0.95
CA ILE A 113 10.17 16.64 -1.70
C ILE A 113 9.80 18.09 -1.98
N GLU A 114 8.58 18.36 -2.45
CA GLU A 114 8.09 19.71 -2.76
C GLU A 114 8.16 20.66 -1.57
N VAL A 115 7.92 20.16 -0.37
CA VAL A 115 7.99 20.96 0.86
C VAL A 115 9.33 20.85 1.60
N GLY A 116 10.32 20.17 1.01
CA GLY A 116 11.67 20.03 1.57
C GLY A 116 11.75 19.16 2.81
N GLU A 117 10.87 18.17 2.96
CA GLU A 117 10.95 17.19 4.07
C GLU A 117 12.06 16.17 3.83
N ASP A 118 12.73 15.75 4.93
CA ASP A 118 13.74 14.70 4.90
C ASP A 118 13.13 13.30 4.96
N TRP A 119 13.94 12.28 4.60
CA TRP A 119 13.53 10.88 4.62
C TRP A 119 13.05 10.40 5.99
N GLU A 120 13.68 10.85 7.07
CA GLU A 120 13.33 10.42 8.43
C GLU A 120 11.92 10.84 8.84
N LYS A 121 11.41 11.95 8.28
CA LYS A 121 10.03 12.39 8.48
C LYS A 121 9.05 11.64 7.58
N ILE A 122 9.42 11.41 6.31
CA ILE A 122 8.54 10.82 5.30
C ILE A 122 8.34 9.32 5.53
N ARG A 123 9.42 8.56 5.81
CA ARG A 123 9.42 7.08 5.81
C ARG A 123 8.34 6.43 6.66
N TYR A 124 8.00 7.00 7.80
CA TYR A 124 6.96 6.46 8.69
C TYR A 124 5.53 6.93 8.35
N THR A 125 5.38 7.80 7.36
CA THR A 125 4.07 8.16 6.79
C THR A 125 3.67 7.21 5.68
N LEU A 126 4.65 6.56 5.05
CA LEU A 126 4.44 5.64 3.94
C LEU A 126 3.76 4.34 4.41
N PHE A 127 3.10 3.69 3.48
CA PHE A 127 2.63 2.34 3.69
C PHE A 127 3.79 1.34 3.49
N PRO A 128 4.01 0.37 4.41
CA PRO A 128 5.11 -0.58 4.29
C PRO A 128 4.81 -1.64 3.21
N VAL A 129 5.41 -1.49 2.04
CA VAL A 129 5.27 -2.41 0.89
C VAL A 129 6.50 -3.34 0.73
N GLU A 130 7.24 -3.60 1.80
CA GLU A 130 8.58 -4.19 1.87
C GLU A 130 8.79 -5.50 1.09
N ASP A 131 7.75 -6.30 0.90
CA ASP A 131 7.83 -7.61 0.23
C ASP A 131 7.57 -7.56 -1.30
N TYR A 132 7.36 -6.37 -1.84
CA TYR A 132 7.11 -6.17 -3.28
C TYR A 132 8.18 -5.26 -3.86
N PRO A 133 8.49 -5.40 -5.18
CA PRO A 133 9.39 -4.45 -5.84
C PRO A 133 8.91 -3.03 -5.58
N THR A 134 9.67 -2.29 -4.81
CA THR A 134 9.32 -0.93 -4.42
C THR A 134 10.14 0.06 -5.22
N LEU A 135 9.57 1.24 -5.41
CA LEU A 135 10.28 2.37 -5.98
C LEU A 135 11.39 2.85 -5.02
N PRO A 136 12.47 3.47 -5.52
CA PRO A 136 13.61 3.90 -4.71
C PRO A 136 13.28 5.18 -3.91
N PHE A 137 12.27 5.12 -3.02
CA PHE A 137 11.74 6.28 -2.32
C PHE A 137 12.78 7.05 -1.50
N ALA A 138 13.73 6.38 -0.87
CA ALA A 138 14.80 7.04 -0.12
C ALA A 138 15.70 7.87 -1.06
N ASP A 139 16.11 7.28 -2.19
CA ASP A 139 16.93 7.96 -3.20
C ASP A 139 16.16 9.12 -3.85
N MET A 140 14.86 8.94 -4.06
CA MET A 140 13.98 10.00 -4.59
C MET A 140 13.97 11.21 -3.65
N VAL A 141 13.82 11.01 -2.34
CA VAL A 141 13.88 12.12 -1.36
C VAL A 141 15.27 12.75 -1.34
N GLN A 142 16.34 11.94 -1.41
CA GLN A 142 17.71 12.45 -1.42
C GLN A 142 18.05 13.25 -2.68
N SER A 143 17.36 13.00 -3.80
CA SER A 143 17.57 13.76 -5.05
C SER A 143 17.17 15.23 -4.96
N GLY A 144 16.32 15.58 -3.97
CA GLY A 144 16.03 16.95 -3.55
C GLY A 144 15.05 17.74 -4.42
N THR A 145 14.71 17.27 -5.64
CA THR A 145 13.73 17.90 -6.51
C THR A 145 12.77 16.90 -7.13
N VAL A 146 11.56 17.34 -7.46
CA VAL A 146 10.51 16.51 -8.08
C VAL A 146 11.01 15.92 -9.41
N GLU A 147 11.70 16.71 -10.23
CA GLU A 147 12.24 16.29 -11.53
C GLU A 147 13.27 15.18 -11.35
N SER A 148 14.24 15.38 -10.44
CA SER A 148 15.29 14.41 -10.17
C SER A 148 14.70 13.11 -9.59
N ALA A 149 13.69 13.23 -8.74
CA ALA A 149 12.99 12.07 -8.19
C ALA A 149 12.24 11.28 -9.27
N ILE A 150 11.53 11.95 -10.18
CA ILE A 150 10.84 11.32 -11.31
C ILE A 150 11.84 10.68 -12.28
N ALA A 151 13.02 11.28 -12.48
CA ALA A 151 14.07 10.69 -13.33
C ALA A 151 14.56 9.33 -12.81
N LEU A 152 14.49 9.06 -11.50
CA LEU A 152 14.80 7.75 -10.91
C LEU A 152 13.77 6.66 -11.25
N LEU A 153 12.62 7.03 -11.77
CA LEU A 153 11.56 6.12 -12.20
C LEU A 153 11.73 5.61 -13.65
N HIS A 154 12.90 5.86 -14.27
CA HIS A 154 13.22 5.31 -15.57
C HIS A 154 13.17 3.77 -15.55
N ASN A 155 12.71 3.16 -16.64
CA ASN A 155 12.45 1.71 -16.73
C ASN A 155 11.39 1.18 -15.76
N THR A 156 10.58 2.03 -15.15
CA THR A 156 9.39 1.65 -14.41
C THR A 156 8.13 1.87 -15.24
N ASP A 157 7.05 1.35 -14.71
CA ASP A 157 5.71 1.50 -15.29
C ASP A 157 5.22 2.96 -15.34
N TYR A 158 5.85 3.87 -14.60
CA TYR A 158 5.47 5.28 -14.49
C TYR A 158 6.17 6.19 -15.51
N GLU A 159 7.29 5.76 -16.10
CA GLU A 159 8.16 6.62 -16.91
C GLU A 159 7.43 7.35 -18.04
N VAL A 160 6.59 6.63 -18.79
CA VAL A 160 5.94 7.16 -20.00
C VAL A 160 4.93 8.25 -19.65
N ASP A 161 4.16 8.03 -18.57
CA ASP A 161 3.06 8.92 -18.20
C ASP A 161 3.54 10.16 -17.43
N LEU A 162 4.67 10.05 -16.72
CA LEU A 162 5.21 11.15 -15.93
C LEU A 162 5.99 12.18 -16.75
N LYS A 163 6.58 11.81 -17.90
CA LYS A 163 7.31 12.77 -18.74
C LYS A 163 6.46 13.98 -19.20
N PRO A 164 5.26 13.77 -19.80
CA PRO A 164 4.41 14.91 -20.18
C PRO A 164 3.83 15.64 -18.95
N ALA A 165 3.61 14.92 -17.83
CA ALA A 165 3.11 15.53 -16.60
C ALA A 165 4.12 16.51 -15.97
N LEU A 166 5.43 16.25 -16.11
CA LEU A 166 6.48 17.17 -15.67
C LEU A 166 6.44 18.52 -16.40
N THR A 167 6.16 18.55 -17.70
CA THR A 167 6.00 19.82 -18.43
C THR A 167 4.87 20.65 -17.80
N ARG A 168 3.74 20.02 -17.53
CA ARG A 168 2.62 20.70 -16.89
C ARG A 168 2.90 21.11 -15.44
N TYR A 169 3.69 20.32 -14.71
CA TYR A 169 4.14 20.67 -13.37
C TYR A 169 4.88 22.02 -13.34
N HIS A 170 5.78 22.24 -14.32
CA HIS A 170 6.49 23.51 -14.45
C HIS A 170 5.59 24.65 -14.89
N ASP A 171 4.67 24.41 -15.83
CA ASP A 171 3.77 25.45 -16.36
C ASP A 171 2.73 25.90 -15.33
N GLU A 172 2.25 24.97 -14.51
CA GLU A 172 1.17 25.19 -13.55
C GLU A 172 1.70 25.44 -12.11
N GLU A 173 3.00 25.29 -11.86
CA GLU A 173 3.64 25.36 -10.53
C GLU A 173 2.89 24.49 -9.48
N SER A 174 2.51 23.27 -9.88
CA SER A 174 1.64 22.41 -9.08
C SER A 174 1.93 20.93 -9.33
N LEU A 175 2.00 20.13 -8.27
CA LEU A 175 2.12 18.67 -8.36
C LEU A 175 0.86 17.99 -8.94
N PHE A 176 -0.27 18.68 -9.02
CA PHE A 176 -1.54 18.09 -9.45
C PHE A 176 -1.47 17.33 -10.78
N PRO A 177 -0.85 17.85 -11.87
CA PRO A 177 -0.70 17.09 -13.12
C PRO A 177 0.08 15.77 -12.94
N VAL A 178 1.11 15.77 -12.12
CA VAL A 178 1.91 14.57 -11.82
C VAL A 178 1.10 13.55 -11.04
N GLU A 179 0.38 13.98 -10.03
CA GLU A 179 -0.49 13.09 -9.22
C GLU A 179 -1.60 12.48 -10.07
N VAL A 180 -2.22 13.27 -10.96
CA VAL A 180 -3.23 12.76 -11.90
C VAL A 180 -2.64 11.72 -12.85
N ALA A 181 -1.42 11.94 -13.37
CA ALA A 181 -0.76 10.99 -14.25
C ALA A 181 -0.47 9.65 -13.54
N ILE A 182 -0.04 9.70 -12.27
CA ILE A 182 0.16 8.51 -11.43
C ILE A 182 -1.16 7.75 -11.24
N ASP A 183 -2.25 8.45 -10.91
CA ASP A 183 -3.55 7.83 -10.71
C ASP A 183 -4.09 7.22 -12.01
N LEU A 184 -3.98 7.91 -13.14
CA LEU A 184 -4.40 7.39 -14.45
C LEU A 184 -3.62 6.14 -14.86
N ASN A 185 -2.29 6.14 -14.64
CA ASN A 185 -1.44 4.96 -14.87
C ASN A 185 -1.94 3.75 -14.04
N TYR A 186 -2.21 3.96 -12.74
CA TYR A 186 -2.73 2.91 -11.88
C TYR A 186 -4.05 2.34 -12.38
N TRP A 187 -5.03 3.22 -12.70
CA TRP A 187 -6.35 2.79 -13.14
C TRP A 187 -6.31 2.08 -14.49
N GLN A 188 -5.50 2.56 -15.44
CA GLN A 188 -5.34 1.90 -16.73
C GLN A 188 -4.81 0.47 -16.54
N ARG A 189 -3.77 0.30 -15.73
CA ARG A 189 -3.19 -1.01 -15.44
C ARG A 189 -4.15 -1.93 -14.69
N LEU A 190 -4.96 -1.37 -13.81
CA LEU A 190 -5.98 -2.15 -13.11
C LEU A 190 -7.02 -2.70 -14.11
N TRP A 191 -7.48 -1.87 -15.04
CA TRP A 191 -8.41 -2.30 -16.10
C TRP A 191 -7.78 -3.36 -17.01
N ASP A 192 -6.52 -3.17 -17.41
CA ASP A 192 -5.78 -4.14 -18.22
C ASP A 192 -5.70 -5.50 -17.51
N GLN A 193 -5.46 -5.52 -16.19
CA GLN A 193 -5.44 -6.76 -15.41
C GLN A 193 -6.84 -7.42 -15.30
N ILE A 194 -7.90 -6.64 -15.13
CA ILE A 194 -9.28 -7.16 -15.13
C ILE A 194 -9.61 -7.83 -16.46
N ASP A 195 -9.15 -7.27 -17.57
CA ASP A 195 -9.41 -7.81 -18.92
C ASP A 195 -8.68 -9.14 -19.18
N THR A 196 -7.63 -9.46 -18.41
CA THR A 196 -6.95 -10.78 -18.48
C THR A 196 -7.68 -11.89 -17.73
N LEU A 197 -8.64 -11.56 -16.86
CA LEU A 197 -9.37 -12.54 -16.05
C LEU A 197 -10.30 -13.41 -16.89
N PRO A 198 -10.67 -14.61 -16.40
CA PRO A 198 -11.78 -15.38 -16.98
C PRO A 198 -13.06 -14.57 -17.04
N LYS A 199 -13.84 -14.70 -18.11
CA LYS A 199 -15.07 -13.90 -18.35
C LYS A 199 -16.08 -13.89 -17.18
N GLN A 200 -16.11 -14.94 -16.38
CA GLN A 200 -16.96 -14.99 -15.19
C GLN A 200 -16.46 -14.06 -14.09
N ASP A 201 -15.14 -14.02 -13.89
CA ASP A 201 -14.51 -13.18 -12.87
C ASP A 201 -14.54 -11.71 -13.28
N GLN A 202 -14.39 -11.40 -14.58
CA GLN A 202 -14.56 -10.04 -15.12
C GLN A 202 -15.93 -9.43 -14.79
N LYS A 203 -17.00 -10.25 -14.76
CA LYS A 203 -18.37 -9.77 -14.43
C LYS A 203 -18.54 -9.40 -12.94
N ILE A 204 -17.67 -9.88 -12.09
CA ILE A 204 -17.72 -9.60 -10.64
C ILE A 204 -16.86 -8.38 -10.32
N THR A 205 -15.78 -8.18 -11.08
CA THR A 205 -14.78 -7.12 -10.84
C THR A 205 -15.09 -5.80 -11.57
N ARG A 206 -15.99 -5.80 -12.57
CA ARG A 206 -16.54 -4.63 -13.28
C ARG A 206 -17.81 -4.12 -12.61
#